data_29769ccc45fb63fec1b1d742fa975b83
#
_entry.id   29769ccc45fb63fec1b1d742fa975b83
#
_cell.length_a   1.000
_cell.length_b   1.000
_cell.length_c   1.000
_cell.angle_alpha   90.00
_cell.angle_beta   90.00
_cell.angle_gamma   90.00
#
_symmetry.space_group_name_H-M   'P 1'
#
loop_
_entity.id
_entity.type
_entity.pdbx_description
1 polymer ?
#
loop_
_entity_poly.entity_id
_entity_poly.type
_entity_poly.pdbx_seq_one_letter_code
_entity_poly.pdbx_strand_id
1 'polypeptide(L)'
;MQKNRRLLLSLLCLLLGLSIGQAQTVKPSKQEGMIEARLKTLHITLPTTASSPVANYVNAVQTGNLLFLSGKGPLQADGTNITGKVGVDLTLEQGYQAARLVGINQLAVLKAELGSLDRVKRIVKVLGMVNCSPDFVDQPKVINGFSDLMVEVFGEKGKHARSAVGMPSLPSNIAVEIELIVEIE
;
A
#
# COMPACT_ATOMS: atom_id res chain seq x y z
N MET A 1 17.40 -69.17 -70.51
CA MET A 1 18.60 -68.95 -69.74
C MET A 1 18.28 -67.85 -68.76
N GLN A 2 18.61 -68.04 -67.59
CA GLN A 2 18.31 -67.56 -66.22
C GLN A 2 17.42 -66.30 -66.01
N LYS A 3 16.31 -66.56 -65.34
CA LYS A 3 15.40 -65.60 -64.68
C LYS A 3 15.98 -65.20 -63.36
N ASN A 4 16.08 -63.88 -63.09
CA ASN A 4 16.27 -63.34 -61.73
C ASN A 4 15.00 -62.64 -61.26
N ARG A 5 14.30 -63.26 -60.33
CA ARG A 5 13.19 -62.71 -59.55
C ARG A 5 13.82 -61.77 -58.49
N ARG A 6 13.47 -60.51 -58.56
CA ARG A 6 13.74 -59.56 -57.43
C ARG A 6 12.49 -59.45 -56.61
N LEU A 7 12.64 -59.89 -55.37
CA LEU A 7 11.66 -59.79 -54.29
C LEU A 7 11.55 -58.31 -53.85
N LEU A 8 10.38 -57.73 -53.95
CA LEU A 8 10.09 -56.45 -53.33
C LEU A 8 9.72 -56.70 -51.88
N LEU A 9 10.59 -56.26 -50.90
CA LEU A 9 10.23 -56.10 -49.53
C LEU A 9 9.67 -54.68 -49.35
N SER A 10 8.39 -54.59 -49.06
CA SER A 10 7.73 -53.35 -48.65
C SER A 10 8.02 -53.11 -47.16
N LEU A 11 8.84 -52.09 -46.90
CA LEU A 11 9.14 -51.60 -45.52
C LEU A 11 8.03 -50.63 -45.13
N LEU A 12 7.14 -51.05 -44.24
CA LEU A 12 6.11 -50.21 -43.60
C LEU A 12 6.75 -49.45 -42.44
N CYS A 13 7.11 -48.19 -42.67
CA CYS A 13 7.57 -47.30 -41.61
C CYS A 13 6.37 -46.83 -40.79
N LEU A 14 6.24 -47.37 -39.58
CA LEU A 14 5.33 -46.86 -38.54
C LEU A 14 5.89 -45.56 -38.00
N LEU A 15 5.31 -44.43 -38.40
CA LEU A 15 5.60 -43.11 -37.78
C LEU A 15 4.87 -43.01 -36.43
N LEU A 16 5.56 -43.33 -35.35
CA LEU A 16 5.13 -42.98 -33.99
C LEU A 16 5.34 -41.48 -33.80
N GLY A 17 4.26 -40.70 -33.89
CA GLY A 17 4.24 -39.29 -33.56
C GLY A 17 4.46 -39.11 -32.04
N LEU A 18 5.68 -38.76 -31.62
CA LEU A 18 5.92 -38.25 -30.27
C LEU A 18 5.33 -36.83 -30.21
N SER A 19 4.16 -36.70 -29.59
CA SER A 19 3.65 -35.39 -29.13
C SER A 19 4.51 -34.91 -27.98
N ILE A 20 5.45 -34.01 -28.25
CA ILE A 20 6.18 -33.29 -27.21
C ILE A 20 5.18 -32.31 -26.57
N GLY A 21 4.60 -32.73 -25.47
CA GLY A 21 3.79 -31.85 -24.64
C GLY A 21 4.64 -30.65 -24.21
N GLN A 22 4.31 -29.44 -24.67
CA GLN A 22 4.89 -28.22 -24.16
C GLN A 22 4.50 -28.11 -22.69
N ALA A 23 5.47 -28.33 -21.80
CA ALA A 23 5.34 -27.99 -20.39
C ALA A 23 5.13 -26.49 -20.29
N GLN A 24 3.89 -26.08 -20.05
CA GLN A 24 3.60 -24.69 -19.69
C GLN A 24 4.34 -24.41 -18.37
N THR A 25 5.38 -23.60 -18.43
CA THR A 25 6.03 -23.04 -17.25
C THR A 25 5.02 -22.13 -16.56
N VAL A 26 4.31 -22.68 -15.57
CA VAL A 26 3.48 -21.89 -14.65
C VAL A 26 4.46 -20.97 -13.93
N LYS A 27 4.43 -19.65 -14.26
CA LYS A 27 5.13 -18.63 -13.48
C LYS A 27 4.66 -18.80 -12.04
N PRO A 28 5.59 -18.90 -11.05
CA PRO A 28 5.18 -18.99 -9.65
C PRO A 28 4.28 -17.80 -9.36
N SER A 29 3.07 -18.06 -8.90
CA SER A 29 2.18 -17.02 -8.39
C SER A 29 2.92 -16.35 -7.24
N LYS A 30 3.11 -15.01 -7.31
CA LYS A 30 3.72 -14.24 -6.22
C LYS A 30 2.90 -14.56 -4.97
N GLN A 31 3.50 -15.26 -4.01
CA GLN A 31 2.81 -15.63 -2.77
C GLN A 31 2.29 -14.36 -2.14
N GLU A 32 1.00 -14.30 -1.86
CA GLU A 32 0.38 -13.12 -1.25
C GLU A 32 0.97 -12.94 0.15
N GLY A 33 1.41 -11.71 0.46
CA GLY A 33 1.96 -11.39 1.77
C GLY A 33 0.90 -11.44 2.88
N MET A 34 1.33 -11.61 4.12
CA MET A 34 0.41 -11.67 5.28
C MET A 34 -0.38 -10.37 5.45
N ILE A 35 0.26 -9.23 5.23
CA ILE A 35 -0.38 -7.93 5.39
C ILE A 35 -1.38 -7.67 4.26
N GLU A 36 -1.06 -8.07 3.02
CA GLU A 36 -2.00 -8.00 1.90
C GLU A 36 -3.25 -8.85 2.13
N ALA A 37 -3.09 -10.07 2.66
CA ALA A 37 -4.22 -10.93 3.05
C ALA A 37 -5.07 -10.27 4.17
N ARG A 38 -4.41 -9.63 5.15
CA ARG A 38 -5.10 -8.90 6.21
C ARG A 38 -5.88 -7.70 5.69
N LEU A 39 -5.32 -6.92 4.75
CA LEU A 39 -6.03 -5.81 4.10
C LEU A 39 -7.32 -6.28 3.43
N LYS A 40 -7.29 -7.44 2.76
CA LYS A 40 -8.50 -8.05 2.17
C LYS A 40 -9.55 -8.41 3.23
N THR A 41 -9.12 -9.03 4.34
CA THR A 41 -10.02 -9.36 5.45
C THR A 41 -10.66 -8.11 6.06
N LEU A 42 -9.94 -7.00 6.10
CA LEU A 42 -10.41 -5.69 6.58
C LEU A 42 -11.19 -4.91 5.52
N HIS A 43 -11.37 -5.46 4.32
CA HIS A 43 -12.00 -4.80 3.16
C HIS A 43 -11.33 -3.47 2.79
N ILE A 44 -10.01 -3.37 2.98
CA ILE A 44 -9.22 -2.19 2.64
C ILE A 44 -8.60 -2.37 1.26
N THR A 45 -8.96 -1.48 0.34
CA THR A 45 -8.34 -1.39 -0.98
C THR A 45 -7.36 -0.22 -0.99
N LEU A 46 -6.08 -0.51 -1.27
CA LEU A 46 -5.08 0.54 -1.43
C LEU A 46 -5.20 1.18 -2.83
N PRO A 47 -4.95 2.49 -2.95
CA PRO A 47 -4.75 3.12 -4.25
C PRO A 47 -3.70 2.35 -5.08
N THR A 48 -3.96 2.18 -6.36
CA THR A 48 -3.06 1.47 -7.29
C THR A 48 -1.74 2.19 -7.50
N THR A 49 -1.75 3.51 -7.32
CA THR A 49 -0.58 4.38 -7.43
C THR A 49 -0.50 5.27 -6.20
N ALA A 50 0.65 5.29 -5.55
CA ALA A 50 0.91 6.28 -4.50
C ALA A 50 0.89 7.69 -5.11
N SER A 51 0.32 8.65 -4.37
CA SER A 51 0.30 10.04 -4.83
C SER A 51 1.73 10.57 -5.02
N SER A 52 1.98 11.19 -6.19
CA SER A 52 3.27 11.80 -6.46
C SER A 52 3.48 13.06 -5.60
N PRO A 53 4.73 13.38 -5.25
CA PRO A 53 5.07 14.68 -4.70
C PRO A 53 4.66 15.81 -5.65
N VAL A 54 4.19 16.91 -5.07
CA VAL A 54 3.73 18.09 -5.85
C VAL A 54 4.84 19.12 -6.07
N ALA A 55 6.05 18.87 -5.53
CA ALA A 55 7.19 19.76 -5.60
C ALA A 55 8.50 18.95 -5.62
N ASN A 56 9.65 19.62 -5.49
CA ASN A 56 10.97 18.97 -5.50
C ASN A 56 11.29 18.27 -4.18
N TYR A 57 10.60 17.18 -3.88
CA TYR A 57 10.85 16.25 -2.76
C TYR A 57 10.40 14.85 -3.15
N VAL A 58 10.61 13.85 -2.29
CA VAL A 58 10.26 12.44 -2.50
C VAL A 58 9.24 11.97 -1.48
N ASN A 59 8.54 10.86 -1.76
CA ASN A 59 7.55 10.29 -0.86
C ASN A 59 8.18 9.71 0.41
N ALA A 60 9.40 9.17 0.29
CA ALA A 60 10.10 8.60 1.41
C ALA A 60 11.62 8.70 1.23
N VAL A 61 12.34 8.72 2.35
CA VAL A 61 13.80 8.66 2.43
C VAL A 61 14.19 7.56 3.39
N GLN A 62 15.02 6.63 2.93
CA GLN A 62 15.57 5.57 3.78
C GLN A 62 16.94 5.97 4.33
N THR A 63 17.14 5.72 5.64
CA THR A 63 18.46 5.79 6.28
C THR A 63 18.62 4.59 7.23
N GLY A 64 19.60 3.73 6.94
CA GLY A 64 19.72 2.45 7.63
C GLY A 64 18.46 1.61 7.46
N ASN A 65 17.87 1.18 8.57
CA ASN A 65 16.62 0.44 8.62
C ASN A 65 15.39 1.33 8.92
N LEU A 66 15.53 2.66 8.85
CA LEU A 66 14.43 3.60 9.02
C LEU A 66 14.00 4.21 7.69
N LEU A 67 12.69 4.27 7.48
CA LEU A 67 12.07 4.92 6.35
C LEU A 67 11.25 6.11 6.88
N PHE A 68 11.61 7.31 6.42
CA PHE A 68 10.93 8.57 6.74
C PHE A 68 9.97 8.89 5.61
N LEU A 69 8.67 8.95 5.90
CA LEU A 69 7.65 9.26 4.91
C LEU A 69 7.21 10.72 5.03
N SER A 70 7.13 11.38 3.88
CA SER A 70 6.59 12.73 3.77
C SER A 70 5.12 12.81 4.18
N GLY A 71 4.67 13.97 4.65
CA GLY A 71 3.29 14.24 4.98
C GLY A 71 2.34 13.94 3.82
N LYS A 72 1.20 13.33 4.14
CA LYS A 72 0.11 13.07 3.18
C LYS A 72 -1.19 13.62 3.73
N GLY A 73 -2.02 14.14 2.81
CA GLY A 73 -3.39 14.52 3.05
C GLY A 73 -4.40 13.41 2.77
N PRO A 74 -5.67 13.63 3.09
CA PRO A 74 -6.77 12.68 2.89
C PRO A 74 -7.26 12.69 1.44
N LEU A 75 -6.42 12.19 0.50
CA LEU A 75 -6.71 12.11 -0.92
C LEU A 75 -7.73 11.00 -1.19
N GLN A 76 -8.84 11.36 -1.82
CA GLN A 76 -9.92 10.47 -2.20
C GLN A 76 -9.66 9.81 -3.57
N ALA A 77 -10.44 8.79 -3.90
CA ALA A 77 -10.29 8.03 -5.15
C ALA A 77 -10.59 8.88 -6.41
N ASP A 78 -11.36 9.94 -6.28
CA ASP A 78 -11.67 10.89 -7.36
C ASP A 78 -10.57 11.95 -7.58
N GLY A 79 -9.48 11.89 -6.80
CA GLY A 79 -8.37 12.83 -6.87
C GLY A 79 -8.57 14.12 -6.06
N THR A 80 -9.68 14.29 -5.35
CA THR A 80 -9.92 15.43 -4.46
C THR A 80 -9.46 15.13 -3.04
N ASN A 81 -9.17 16.16 -2.25
CA ASN A 81 -8.87 16.00 -0.83
C ASN A 81 -10.10 16.32 0.03
N ILE A 82 -10.21 15.67 1.19
CA ILE A 82 -11.11 16.15 2.24
C ILE A 82 -10.50 17.42 2.83
N THR A 83 -11.23 18.53 2.73
CA THR A 83 -10.77 19.87 3.12
C THR A 83 -11.67 20.49 4.18
N GLY A 84 -11.14 21.48 4.90
CA GLY A 84 -11.87 22.21 5.93
C GLY A 84 -11.30 22.02 7.34
N LYS A 85 -11.77 22.84 8.27
CA LYS A 85 -11.37 22.81 9.70
C LYS A 85 -12.24 21.85 10.49
N VAL A 86 -11.61 20.92 11.18
CA VAL A 86 -12.30 20.03 12.12
C VAL A 86 -12.79 20.84 13.31
N GLY A 87 -14.04 20.62 13.68
CA GLY A 87 -14.73 21.41 14.71
C GLY A 87 -15.43 22.67 14.18
N VAL A 88 -15.23 23.04 12.91
CA VAL A 88 -15.91 24.17 12.24
C VAL A 88 -16.63 23.68 10.99
N ASP A 89 -15.88 23.29 9.97
CA ASP A 89 -16.41 22.83 8.67
C ASP A 89 -16.71 21.32 8.69
N LEU A 90 -15.93 20.57 9.47
CA LEU A 90 -16.01 19.13 9.61
C LEU A 90 -16.27 18.73 11.06
N THR A 91 -17.08 17.70 11.25
CA THR A 91 -17.25 17.06 12.54
C THR A 91 -15.99 16.30 12.97
N LEU A 92 -15.88 15.96 14.25
CA LEU A 92 -14.80 15.10 14.79
C LEU A 92 -14.75 13.76 14.04
N GLU A 93 -15.92 13.14 13.79
CA GLU A 93 -16.00 11.88 13.06
C GLU A 93 -15.49 11.99 11.62
N GLN A 94 -15.83 13.07 10.91
CA GLN A 94 -15.30 13.33 9.56
C GLN A 94 -13.79 13.53 9.60
N GLY A 95 -13.26 14.19 10.63
CA GLY A 95 -11.83 14.31 10.86
C GLY A 95 -11.15 12.95 11.12
N TYR A 96 -11.78 12.08 11.93
CA TYR A 96 -11.31 10.70 12.15
C TYR A 96 -11.26 9.90 10.84
N GLN A 97 -12.30 9.97 10.03
CA GLN A 97 -12.32 9.29 8.72
C GLN A 97 -11.29 9.88 7.75
N ALA A 98 -11.07 11.18 7.77
CA ALA A 98 -10.00 11.82 7.00
C ALA A 98 -8.62 11.30 7.44
N ALA A 99 -8.34 11.18 8.73
CA ALA A 99 -7.09 10.62 9.25
C ALA A 99 -6.92 9.14 8.88
N ARG A 100 -8.01 8.34 8.90
CA ARG A 100 -7.99 6.95 8.43
C ARG A 100 -7.66 6.86 6.94
N LEU A 101 -8.23 7.73 6.12
CA LEU A 101 -7.94 7.79 4.68
C LEU A 101 -6.46 8.16 4.42
N VAL A 102 -5.89 9.09 5.20
CA VAL A 102 -4.44 9.36 5.13
C VAL A 102 -3.64 8.10 5.42
N GLY A 103 -4.05 7.30 6.38
CA GLY A 103 -3.41 6.02 6.68
C GLY A 103 -3.41 5.06 5.49
N ILE A 104 -4.54 4.95 4.76
CA ILE A 104 -4.64 4.14 3.54
C ILE A 104 -3.70 4.66 2.45
N ASN A 105 -3.60 5.98 2.29
CA ASN A 105 -2.68 6.61 1.34
C ASN A 105 -1.20 6.36 1.72
N GLN A 106 -0.85 6.42 3.00
CA GLN A 106 0.49 6.10 3.49
C GLN A 106 0.84 4.62 3.33
N LEU A 107 -0.11 3.70 3.50
CA LEU A 107 0.08 2.27 3.21
C LEU A 107 0.38 2.04 1.71
N ALA A 108 -0.25 2.80 0.81
CA ALA A 108 0.07 2.75 -0.62
C ALA A 108 1.50 3.24 -0.91
N VAL A 109 1.96 4.31 -0.24
CA VAL A 109 3.36 4.77 -0.33
C VAL A 109 4.30 3.69 0.16
N LEU A 110 4.08 3.13 1.35
CA LEU A 110 4.91 2.05 1.92
C LEU A 110 5.00 0.85 0.97
N LYS A 111 3.88 0.45 0.37
CA LYS A 111 3.86 -0.67 -0.58
C LYS A 111 4.65 -0.35 -1.85
N ALA A 112 4.56 0.87 -2.37
CA ALA A 112 5.32 1.30 -3.54
C ALA A 112 6.84 1.32 -3.26
N GLU A 113 7.26 1.83 -2.10
CA GLU A 113 8.68 1.92 -1.71
C GLU A 113 9.28 0.55 -1.36
N LEU A 114 8.52 -0.30 -0.68
CA LEU A 114 9.03 -1.57 -0.15
C LEU A 114 8.75 -2.77 -1.04
N GLY A 115 7.80 -2.67 -1.97
CA GLY A 115 7.30 -3.80 -2.77
C GLY A 115 6.36 -4.74 -1.99
N SER A 116 6.53 -4.88 -0.68
CA SER A 116 5.66 -5.63 0.23
C SER A 116 5.55 -4.93 1.58
N LEU A 117 4.33 -4.88 2.14
CA LEU A 117 4.09 -4.35 3.47
C LEU A 117 4.59 -5.29 4.58
N ASP A 118 4.86 -6.56 4.29
CA ASP A 118 5.45 -7.50 5.25
C ASP A 118 6.86 -7.10 5.69
N ARG A 119 7.56 -6.27 4.89
CA ARG A 119 8.86 -5.68 5.24
C ARG A 119 8.79 -4.61 6.33
N VAL A 120 7.59 -4.19 6.72
CA VAL A 120 7.41 -3.30 7.87
C VAL A 120 7.66 -4.07 9.16
N LYS A 121 8.73 -3.72 9.86
CA LYS A 121 9.07 -4.29 11.15
C LYS A 121 8.23 -3.68 12.26
N ARG A 122 8.05 -2.35 12.25
CA ARG A 122 7.14 -1.59 13.12
C ARG A 122 6.93 -0.16 12.65
N ILE A 123 5.82 0.44 13.03
CA ILE A 123 5.63 1.88 12.97
C ILE A 123 6.33 2.49 14.20
N VAL A 124 7.24 3.44 13.99
CA VAL A 124 8.07 4.00 15.06
C VAL A 124 7.45 5.28 15.61
N LYS A 125 7.19 6.24 14.75
CA LYS A 125 6.70 7.58 15.11
C LYS A 125 5.65 8.04 14.11
N VAL A 126 4.63 8.73 14.62
CA VAL A 126 3.60 9.43 13.84
C VAL A 126 3.49 10.86 14.35
N LEU A 127 3.50 11.83 13.43
CA LEU A 127 3.08 13.19 13.67
C LEU A 127 1.79 13.42 12.87
N GLY A 128 0.68 13.60 13.59
CA GLY A 128 -0.61 13.95 13.03
C GLY A 128 -0.94 15.42 13.28
N MET A 129 -1.20 16.14 12.20
CA MET A 129 -1.53 17.56 12.18
C MET A 129 -3.00 17.70 11.76
N VAL A 130 -3.79 18.42 12.55
CA VAL A 130 -5.23 18.62 12.31
C VAL A 130 -5.46 20.10 12.00
N ASN A 131 -6.03 20.39 10.86
CA ASN A 131 -6.53 21.72 10.52
C ASN A 131 -7.79 21.99 11.39
N CYS A 132 -7.67 22.89 12.36
CA CYS A 132 -8.77 23.13 13.31
C CYS A 132 -8.75 24.58 13.83
N SER A 133 -9.83 24.96 14.54
CA SER A 133 -9.87 26.23 15.26
C SER A 133 -8.95 26.19 16.49
N PRO A 134 -8.54 27.37 17.01
CA PRO A 134 -7.64 27.45 18.17
C PRO A 134 -8.21 26.83 19.46
N ASP A 135 -9.52 26.79 19.60
CA ASP A 135 -10.25 26.22 20.74
C ASP A 135 -10.56 24.71 20.59
N PHE A 136 -10.27 24.10 19.44
CA PHE A 136 -10.42 22.67 19.25
C PHE A 136 -9.32 21.92 20.00
N VAL A 137 -9.69 20.99 20.87
CA VAL A 137 -8.74 20.26 21.74
C VAL A 137 -8.76 18.74 21.55
N ASP A 138 -9.58 18.25 20.62
CA ASP A 138 -9.78 16.81 20.36
C ASP A 138 -8.92 16.25 19.22
N GLN A 139 -7.79 16.90 18.88
CA GLN A 139 -6.86 16.41 17.85
C GLN A 139 -6.45 14.94 18.07
N PRO A 140 -6.19 14.46 19.32
CA PRO A 140 -5.87 13.06 19.54
C PRO A 140 -6.98 12.11 19.07
N LYS A 141 -8.27 12.48 19.23
CA LYS A 141 -9.41 11.68 18.79
C LYS A 141 -9.50 11.63 17.27
N VAL A 142 -9.18 12.72 16.58
CA VAL A 142 -9.09 12.76 15.10
C VAL A 142 -8.00 11.82 14.62
N ILE A 143 -6.79 11.93 15.17
CA ILE A 143 -5.63 11.12 14.72
C ILE A 143 -5.77 9.64 15.14
N ASN A 144 -6.68 9.29 16.04
CA ASN A 144 -7.01 7.88 16.28
C ASN A 144 -7.43 7.15 14.99
N GLY A 145 -8.08 7.82 14.04
CA GLY A 145 -8.42 7.19 12.76
C GLY A 145 -7.23 6.59 12.02
N PHE A 146 -6.08 7.27 12.07
CA PHE A 146 -4.82 6.73 11.55
C PHE A 146 -4.25 5.62 12.45
N SER A 147 -4.17 5.88 13.75
CA SER A 147 -3.53 4.95 14.70
C SER A 147 -4.25 3.62 14.78
N ASP A 148 -5.59 3.64 14.81
CA ASP A 148 -6.43 2.44 14.85
C ASP A 148 -6.23 1.61 13.58
N LEU A 149 -6.18 2.27 12.40
CA LEU A 149 -5.86 1.59 11.14
C LEU A 149 -4.49 0.91 11.18
N MET A 150 -3.45 1.58 11.70
CA MET A 150 -2.11 0.97 11.79
C MET A 150 -2.13 -0.28 12.68
N VAL A 151 -2.86 -0.26 13.79
CA VAL A 151 -3.02 -1.42 14.68
C VAL A 151 -3.88 -2.51 14.03
N GLU A 152 -4.95 -2.16 13.33
CA GLU A 152 -5.75 -3.12 12.56
C GLU A 152 -4.90 -3.85 11.51
N VAL A 153 -4.02 -3.15 10.81
CA VAL A 153 -3.21 -3.71 9.73
C VAL A 153 -2.01 -4.48 10.26
N PHE A 154 -1.24 -3.90 11.19
CA PHE A 154 0.04 -4.44 11.63
C PHE A 154 0.02 -5.10 13.02
N GLY A 155 -1.11 -5.06 13.74
CA GLY A 155 -1.19 -5.56 15.11
C GLY A 155 -0.28 -4.78 16.06
N GLU A 156 0.45 -5.47 16.91
CA GLU A 156 1.39 -4.85 17.87
C GLU A 156 2.49 -4.00 17.19
N LYS A 157 2.90 -4.36 15.98
CA LYS A 157 3.85 -3.59 15.17
C LYS A 157 3.29 -2.22 14.73
N GLY A 158 1.98 -2.05 14.73
CA GLY A 158 1.27 -0.80 14.41
C GLY A 158 1.25 0.21 15.56
N LYS A 159 1.49 -0.21 16.80
CA LYS A 159 1.58 0.69 17.96
C LYS A 159 2.85 1.54 17.89
N HIS A 160 2.69 2.86 18.00
CA HIS A 160 3.74 3.83 17.71
C HIS A 160 3.76 4.97 18.72
N ALA A 161 4.91 5.63 18.86
CA ALA A 161 4.98 6.92 19.52
C ALA A 161 4.30 7.99 18.67
N ARG A 162 3.47 8.87 19.28
CA ARG A 162 2.64 9.81 18.53
C ARG A 162 2.68 11.22 19.12
N SER A 163 2.61 12.21 18.21
CA SER A 163 2.16 13.57 18.52
C SER A 163 0.92 13.85 17.67
N ALA A 164 -0.10 14.47 18.28
CA ALA A 164 -1.31 14.94 17.59
C ALA A 164 -1.49 16.41 17.94
N VAL A 165 -1.40 17.28 16.95
CA VAL A 165 -1.36 18.74 17.16
C VAL A 165 -2.39 19.46 16.28
N GLY A 166 -2.90 20.59 16.76
CA GLY A 166 -3.75 21.48 15.98
C GLY A 166 -2.90 22.47 15.18
N MET A 167 -3.30 22.71 13.95
CA MET A 167 -2.70 23.70 13.06
C MET A 167 -3.76 24.72 12.65
N PRO A 168 -3.41 26.02 12.64
CA PRO A 168 -4.34 27.08 12.23
C PRO A 168 -4.70 26.98 10.74
N SER A 169 -3.84 26.34 9.94
CA SER A 169 -4.06 26.02 8.53
C SER A 169 -3.13 24.88 8.10
N LEU A 170 -3.56 24.11 7.11
CA LEU A 170 -2.73 23.14 6.39
C LEU A 170 -2.73 23.49 4.89
N PRO A 171 -1.70 23.04 4.13
CA PRO A 171 -1.62 23.27 2.69
C PRO A 171 -2.92 22.86 1.97
N SER A 172 -3.36 23.62 0.99
CA SER A 172 -4.60 23.37 0.23
C SER A 172 -5.85 23.19 1.11
N ASN A 173 -5.83 23.72 2.33
CA ASN A 173 -6.92 23.61 3.31
C ASN A 173 -7.32 22.15 3.64
N ILE A 174 -6.40 21.17 3.51
CA ILE A 174 -6.69 19.77 3.85
C ILE A 174 -7.06 19.65 5.34
N ALA A 175 -7.92 18.68 5.67
CA ALA A 175 -8.43 18.49 7.02
C ALA A 175 -7.36 17.98 8.01
N VAL A 176 -6.51 17.10 7.53
CA VAL A 176 -5.40 16.51 8.29
C VAL A 176 -4.20 16.27 7.39
N GLU A 177 -3.00 16.30 7.99
CA GLU A 177 -1.76 15.85 7.36
C GLU A 177 -1.02 14.95 8.33
N ILE A 178 -0.47 13.83 7.84
CA ILE A 178 0.22 12.88 8.71
C ILE A 178 1.51 12.42 8.04
N GLU A 179 2.61 12.52 8.80
CA GLU A 179 3.91 11.94 8.47
C GLU A 179 4.27 10.84 9.46
N LEU A 180 5.14 9.92 9.04
CA LEU A 180 5.55 8.82 9.90
C LEU A 180 6.97 8.34 9.63
N ILE A 181 7.54 7.67 10.65
CA ILE A 181 8.82 6.95 10.57
C ILE A 181 8.53 5.47 10.79
N VAL A 182 9.07 4.64 9.93
CA VAL A 182 8.85 3.18 9.92
C VAL A 182 10.20 2.48 10.01
N GLU A 183 10.31 1.47 10.88
CA GLU A 183 11.42 0.52 10.87
C GLU A 183 11.10 -0.60 9.90
N ILE A 184 12.07 -0.93 9.05
CA ILE A 184 11.96 -1.95 8.00
C ILE A 184 13.01 -3.05 8.18
N GLU A 185 12.75 -4.21 7.56
CA GLU A 185 13.69 -5.32 7.46
C GLU A 185 14.74 -5.06 6.39
#